data_233267a29100db693527ec59539d4c03
#
_entry.id   233267a29100db693527ec59539d4c03
#
_cell.length_a   1.000
_cell.length_b   1.000
_cell.length_c   1.000
_cell.angle_alpha   90.00
_cell.angle_beta   90.00
_cell.angle_gamma   90.00
#
_symmetry.space_group_name_H-M   'P 1'
#
loop_
_entity.id
_entity.type
_entity.pdbx_description
1 polymer ?
#
loop_
_entity_poly.entity_id
_entity_poly.type
_entity_poly.pdbx_seq_one_letter_code
_entity_poly.pdbx_strand_id
1 'polypeptide(L)'
;SPYHAVKQVKEALKVAGFQSLEEENLWQLEPGKNYYVTRNESSLLAFSMPKEKPLYYHLCASHSDFPTFRIKKAKKKDAFYAKAEIEGYGGMIHTSWFDRPLGLAGRVMKKTKEGISSVLIAPDKNVFVIPNLPIHFNREINQGYKHNVHVDLQPLYGGSEAELMTLLREEAGCKGCLLYTSPSPRDA
;
A
#
# COMPACT_ATOMS: atom_id res chain seq x y z
N SER A 1 -0.62 -3.15 -0.78
CA SER A 1 -0.89 -2.04 0.15
C SER A 1 -2.05 -2.41 1.08
N PRO A 2 -2.20 -1.77 2.24
CA PRO A 2 -3.31 -2.06 3.17
C PRO A 2 -4.68 -1.89 2.52
N TYR A 3 -4.82 -0.96 1.60
CA TYR A 3 -6.06 -0.78 0.82
C TYR A 3 -6.43 -1.99 -0.05
N HIS A 4 -5.43 -2.62 -0.67
CA HIS A 4 -5.65 -3.84 -1.45
C HIS A 4 -6.02 -5.01 -0.54
N ALA A 5 -5.39 -5.12 0.64
CA ALA A 5 -5.73 -6.15 1.62
C ALA A 5 -7.19 -5.99 2.09
N VAL A 6 -7.59 -4.78 2.49
CA VAL A 6 -8.98 -4.51 2.91
C VAL A 6 -9.96 -4.77 1.77
N LYS A 7 -9.64 -4.40 0.53
CA LYS A 7 -10.47 -4.69 -0.64
C LYS A 7 -10.71 -6.21 -0.80
N GLN A 8 -9.65 -7.02 -0.71
CA GLN A 8 -9.78 -8.48 -0.82
C GLN A 8 -10.62 -9.07 0.34
N VAL A 9 -10.42 -8.57 1.56
CA VAL A 9 -11.23 -9.01 2.70
C VAL A 9 -12.69 -8.62 2.52
N LYS A 10 -12.99 -7.40 2.05
CA LYS A 10 -14.37 -6.97 1.72
C LYS A 10 -15.03 -7.91 0.72
N GLU A 11 -14.32 -8.28 -0.35
CA GLU A 11 -14.83 -9.19 -1.37
C GLU A 11 -15.13 -10.57 -0.78
N ALA A 12 -14.23 -11.12 0.03
CA ALA A 12 -14.44 -12.40 0.71
C ALA A 12 -15.64 -12.36 1.68
N LEU A 13 -15.79 -11.28 2.45
CA LEU A 13 -16.91 -11.09 3.36
C LEU A 13 -18.25 -10.99 2.63
N LYS A 14 -18.30 -10.27 1.50
CA LYS A 14 -19.49 -10.20 0.65
C LYS A 14 -19.92 -11.58 0.15
N VAL A 15 -18.97 -12.38 -0.33
CA VAL A 15 -19.24 -13.76 -0.77
C VAL A 15 -19.74 -14.62 0.39
N ALA A 16 -19.23 -14.38 1.61
CA ALA A 16 -19.67 -15.07 2.83
C ALA A 16 -21.01 -14.53 3.39
N GLY A 17 -21.68 -13.60 2.71
CA GLY A 17 -22.99 -13.09 3.08
C GLY A 17 -22.97 -12.00 4.17
N PHE A 18 -21.83 -11.36 4.42
CA PHE A 18 -21.76 -10.22 5.33
C PHE A 18 -22.35 -8.97 4.66
N GLN A 19 -23.08 -8.18 5.41
CA GLN A 19 -23.67 -6.92 4.98
C GLN A 19 -22.73 -5.76 5.29
N SER A 20 -22.56 -4.84 4.34
CA SER A 20 -21.77 -3.63 4.54
C SER A 20 -22.55 -2.63 5.38
N LEU A 21 -21.86 -2.04 6.34
CA LEU A 21 -22.34 -0.90 7.12
C LEU A 21 -21.51 0.35 6.74
N GLU A 22 -22.19 1.49 6.73
CA GLU A 22 -21.51 2.79 6.60
C GLU A 22 -21.28 3.37 7.99
N GLU A 23 -20.07 3.82 8.27
CA GLU A 23 -19.66 4.27 9.61
C GLU A 23 -20.46 5.48 10.10
N GLU A 24 -20.91 6.33 9.17
CA GLU A 24 -21.65 7.58 9.46
C GLU A 24 -23.14 7.36 9.74
N ASN A 25 -23.66 6.17 9.45
CA ASN A 25 -25.08 5.88 9.59
C ASN A 25 -25.41 5.21 10.94
N LEU A 26 -26.67 5.38 11.39
CA LEU A 26 -27.20 4.57 12.49
C LEU A 26 -27.40 3.14 12.02
N TRP A 27 -26.74 2.19 12.69
CA TRP A 27 -26.83 0.79 12.33
C TRP A 27 -28.07 0.12 12.90
N GLN A 28 -28.84 -0.49 12.03
CA GLN A 28 -29.95 -1.36 12.40
C GLN A 28 -29.46 -2.81 12.30
N LEU A 29 -29.08 -3.38 13.44
CA LEU A 29 -28.48 -4.71 13.51
C LEU A 29 -29.54 -5.76 13.85
N GLU A 30 -29.61 -6.80 13.05
CA GLU A 30 -30.53 -7.90 13.23
C GLU A 30 -29.81 -9.11 13.88
N PRO A 31 -30.48 -9.82 14.85
CA PRO A 31 -29.92 -11.02 15.41
C PRO A 31 -29.63 -12.10 14.36
N GLY A 32 -28.47 -12.75 14.48
CA GLY A 32 -28.03 -13.81 13.59
C GLY A 32 -27.49 -13.35 12.23
N LYS A 33 -27.36 -12.05 12.00
CA LYS A 33 -26.76 -11.49 10.78
C LYS A 33 -25.29 -11.16 10.99
N ASN A 34 -24.57 -11.07 9.88
CA ASN A 34 -23.15 -10.76 9.82
C ASN A 34 -22.95 -9.41 9.14
N TYR A 35 -22.05 -8.61 9.69
CA TYR A 35 -21.81 -7.25 9.23
C TYR A 35 -20.33 -6.95 9.13
N TYR A 36 -19.96 -5.99 8.29
CA TYR A 36 -18.66 -5.38 8.30
C TYR A 36 -18.74 -3.87 8.04
N VAL A 37 -17.79 -3.14 8.57
CA VAL A 37 -17.58 -1.71 8.35
C VAL A 37 -16.11 -1.46 8.04
N THR A 38 -15.83 -0.47 7.20
CA THR A 38 -14.45 -0.06 6.89
C THR A 38 -14.24 1.39 7.27
N ARG A 39 -13.01 1.71 7.71
CA ARG A 39 -12.58 3.09 7.92
C ARG A 39 -11.44 3.42 6.97
N ASN A 40 -11.57 4.53 6.24
CA ASN A 40 -10.58 5.01 5.26
C ASN A 40 -10.14 3.94 4.24
N GLU A 41 -10.90 2.86 4.08
CA GLU A 41 -10.58 1.68 3.26
C GLU A 41 -9.23 1.00 3.57
N SER A 42 -8.64 1.31 4.72
CA SER A 42 -7.37 0.75 5.20
C SER A 42 -7.51 -0.11 6.45
N SER A 43 -8.64 -0.04 7.13
CA SER A 43 -9.00 -0.89 8.25
C SER A 43 -10.43 -1.41 8.11
N LEU A 44 -10.71 -2.54 8.75
CA LEU A 44 -11.98 -3.22 8.65
C LEU A 44 -12.31 -3.90 9.99
N LEU A 45 -13.58 -3.80 10.37
CA LEU A 45 -14.16 -4.58 11.44
C LEU A 45 -15.28 -5.45 10.85
N ALA A 46 -15.24 -6.74 11.08
CA ALA A 46 -16.33 -7.66 10.74
C ALA A 46 -16.83 -8.35 12.02
N PHE A 47 -18.13 -8.53 12.12
CA PHE A 47 -18.72 -9.14 13.30
C PHE A 47 -20.03 -9.86 12.97
N SER A 48 -20.38 -10.83 13.83
CA SER A 48 -21.62 -11.57 13.76
C SER A 48 -22.50 -11.19 14.95
N MET A 49 -23.76 -10.87 14.67
CA MET A 49 -24.74 -10.64 15.72
C MET A 49 -25.25 -11.99 16.25
N PRO A 50 -25.22 -12.23 17.57
CA PRO A 50 -25.77 -13.43 18.14
C PRO A 50 -27.31 -13.45 18.02
N LYS A 51 -27.91 -14.62 17.96
CA LYS A 51 -29.36 -14.78 18.00
C LYS A 51 -29.94 -14.50 19.39
N GLU A 52 -29.15 -14.78 20.42
CA GLU A 52 -29.47 -14.58 21.83
C GLU A 52 -28.39 -13.73 22.49
N LYS A 53 -28.68 -13.26 23.72
CA LYS A 53 -27.72 -12.46 24.48
C LYS A 53 -26.41 -13.25 24.71
N PRO A 54 -25.25 -12.78 24.25
CA PRO A 54 -24.00 -13.52 24.37
C PRO A 54 -23.51 -13.53 25.83
N LEU A 55 -22.91 -14.63 26.25
CA LEU A 55 -22.20 -14.75 27.53
C LEU A 55 -20.76 -14.21 27.42
N TYR A 56 -20.19 -14.24 26.21
CA TYR A 56 -18.80 -13.81 25.93
C TYR A 56 -18.64 -13.42 24.47
N TYR A 57 -17.53 -12.76 24.16
CA TYR A 57 -17.14 -12.40 22.81
C TYR A 57 -15.81 -13.06 22.46
N HIS A 58 -15.70 -13.57 21.23
CA HIS A 58 -14.44 -13.95 20.64
C HIS A 58 -13.95 -12.79 19.79
N LEU A 59 -12.72 -12.32 20.06
CA LEU A 59 -12.08 -11.26 19.31
C LEU A 59 -10.85 -11.83 18.61
N CYS A 60 -10.73 -11.56 17.30
CA CYS A 60 -9.54 -11.84 16.51
C CYS A 60 -9.10 -10.55 15.88
N ALA A 61 -7.85 -10.18 16.09
CA ALA A 61 -7.27 -8.98 15.53
C ALA A 61 -5.97 -9.30 14.78
N SER A 62 -5.79 -8.67 13.64
CA SER A 62 -4.55 -8.73 12.87
C SER A 62 -4.32 -7.38 12.16
N HIS A 63 -3.08 -7.10 11.77
CA HIS A 63 -2.80 -5.95 10.93
C HIS A 63 -3.04 -6.28 9.45
N SER A 64 -3.41 -5.27 8.66
CA SER A 64 -3.67 -5.36 7.21
C SER A 64 -2.49 -4.89 6.35
N ASP A 65 -1.40 -4.47 6.96
CA ASP A 65 -0.19 -3.96 6.35
C ASP A 65 0.99 -4.93 6.54
N PHE A 66 2.10 -4.64 5.87
CA PHE A 66 3.34 -5.41 5.98
C PHE A 66 4.53 -4.48 5.70
N PRO A 67 5.76 -4.86 6.09
CA PRO A 67 6.94 -4.06 5.83
C PRO A 67 7.11 -3.77 4.34
N THR A 68 7.36 -2.51 4.02
CA THR A 68 7.49 -2.05 2.63
C THR A 68 8.28 -0.74 2.55
N PHE A 69 8.64 -0.33 1.35
CA PHE A 69 9.14 1.02 1.08
C PHE A 69 8.01 1.90 0.57
N ARG A 70 7.87 3.08 1.19
CA ARG A 70 6.94 4.12 0.75
C ARG A 70 7.66 5.10 -0.14
N ILE A 71 7.15 5.32 -1.34
CA ILE A 71 7.68 6.32 -2.26
C ILE A 71 7.23 7.69 -1.78
N LYS A 72 8.20 8.59 -1.53
CA LYS A 72 7.95 9.99 -1.18
C LYS A 72 7.98 10.88 -2.42
N LYS A 73 8.95 10.65 -3.28
CA LYS A 73 9.19 11.49 -4.46
C LYS A 73 9.98 10.71 -5.51
N ALA A 74 9.67 10.96 -6.77
CA ALA A 74 10.59 10.60 -7.85
C ALA A 74 11.64 11.70 -8.01
N LYS A 75 12.90 11.30 -8.18
CA LYS A 75 14.01 12.22 -8.48
C LYS A 75 14.68 11.79 -9.76
N LYS A 76 14.89 12.74 -10.64
CA LYS A 76 15.75 12.52 -11.80
C LYS A 76 17.18 12.24 -11.31
N LYS A 77 17.78 11.15 -11.75
CA LYS A 77 19.19 10.86 -11.50
C LYS A 77 20.04 11.34 -12.66
N ASP A 78 19.66 10.98 -13.88
CA ASP A 78 20.31 11.34 -15.14
C ASP A 78 19.30 11.28 -16.30
N ALA A 79 19.78 11.23 -17.54
CA ALA A 79 18.92 11.18 -18.72
C ALA A 79 18.17 9.85 -18.87
N PHE A 80 18.61 8.74 -18.23
CA PHE A 80 18.14 7.39 -18.46
C PHE A 80 17.42 6.76 -17.27
N TYR A 81 17.67 7.28 -16.05
CA TYR A 81 17.15 6.68 -14.82
C TYR A 81 16.54 7.71 -13.89
N ALA A 82 15.44 7.34 -13.29
CA ALA A 82 14.88 8.02 -12.12
C ALA A 82 15.12 7.18 -10.86
N LYS A 83 15.32 7.85 -9.73
CA LYS A 83 15.32 7.23 -8.40
C LYS A 83 14.03 7.55 -7.67
N ALA A 84 13.48 6.56 -6.98
CA ALA A 84 12.45 6.83 -6.01
C ALA A 84 13.10 7.15 -4.65
N GLU A 85 12.81 8.33 -4.13
CA GLU A 85 13.09 8.66 -2.73
C GLU A 85 12.08 7.93 -1.87
N ILE A 86 12.56 7.12 -0.95
CA ILE A 86 11.73 6.21 -0.16
C ILE A 86 11.87 6.45 1.33
N GLU A 87 10.86 5.97 2.05
CA GLU A 87 10.87 5.78 3.48
C GLU A 87 10.60 4.31 3.79
N GLY A 88 11.41 3.72 4.66
CA GLY A 88 11.16 2.37 5.17
C GLY A 88 9.98 2.37 6.13
N TYR A 89 9.07 1.43 5.94
CA TYR A 89 7.92 1.20 6.81
C TYR A 89 7.94 -0.20 7.40
N GLY A 90 7.87 -0.28 8.71
CA GLY A 90 7.94 -1.54 9.46
C GLY A 90 9.34 -2.13 9.55
N GLY A 91 9.49 -3.21 10.31
CA GLY A 91 10.74 -3.96 10.41
C GLY A 91 10.92 -4.88 9.21
N MET A 92 12.01 -4.73 8.45
CA MET A 92 12.27 -5.54 7.29
C MET A 92 13.73 -6.00 7.22
N ILE A 93 13.97 -7.11 6.53
CA ILE A 93 15.31 -7.60 6.19
C ILE A 93 15.74 -6.90 4.91
N HIS A 94 16.63 -5.92 4.99
CA HIS A 94 17.04 -5.08 3.86
C HIS A 94 17.63 -5.87 2.71
N THR A 95 18.44 -6.88 3.00
CA THR A 95 19.12 -7.71 2.00
C THR A 95 18.19 -8.47 1.08
N SER A 96 16.96 -8.74 1.52
CA SER A 96 15.95 -9.42 0.70
C SER A 96 15.35 -8.55 -0.42
N TRP A 97 15.65 -7.26 -0.42
CA TRP A 97 15.10 -6.29 -1.40
C TRP A 97 16.02 -6.01 -2.58
N PHE A 98 17.30 -6.39 -2.47
CA PHE A 98 18.27 -6.15 -3.54
C PHE A 98 18.12 -7.12 -4.71
N ASP A 99 18.53 -6.68 -5.89
CA ASP A 99 18.72 -7.43 -7.14
C ASP A 99 17.48 -8.22 -7.57
N ARG A 100 16.32 -7.72 -7.22
CA ARG A 100 15.05 -8.34 -7.61
C ARG A 100 14.09 -7.30 -8.21
N PRO A 101 13.22 -7.74 -9.13
CA PRO A 101 12.16 -6.85 -9.62
C PRO A 101 11.18 -6.52 -8.50
N LEU A 102 10.84 -5.23 -8.38
CA LEU A 102 9.92 -4.72 -7.38
C LEU A 102 8.69 -4.12 -8.06
N GLY A 103 7.53 -4.53 -7.60
CA GLY A 103 6.25 -3.98 -8.00
C GLY A 103 5.92 -2.68 -7.29
N LEU A 104 4.86 -2.04 -7.75
CA LEU A 104 4.27 -0.86 -7.15
C LEU A 104 2.80 -1.13 -6.84
N ALA A 105 2.33 -0.73 -5.67
CA ALA A 105 0.91 -0.78 -5.34
C ALA A 105 0.56 0.35 -4.38
N GLY A 106 -0.58 1.01 -4.60
CA GLY A 106 -0.97 2.12 -3.76
C GLY A 106 -2.38 2.61 -4.03
N ARG A 107 -2.71 3.71 -3.38
CA ARG A 107 -3.93 4.49 -3.61
C ARG A 107 -3.56 5.86 -4.16
N VAL A 108 -4.21 6.25 -5.22
CA VAL A 108 -4.06 7.56 -5.86
C VAL A 108 -5.34 8.35 -5.68
N MET A 109 -5.22 9.58 -5.24
CA MET A 109 -6.34 10.51 -5.20
C MET A 109 -6.36 11.31 -6.49
N LYS A 110 -7.49 11.31 -7.18
CA LYS A 110 -7.68 12.07 -8.41
C LYS A 110 -8.79 13.11 -8.27
N LYS A 111 -8.58 14.27 -8.84
CA LYS A 111 -9.60 15.31 -8.94
C LYS A 111 -10.57 14.95 -10.07
N THR A 112 -11.86 14.93 -9.76
CA THR A 112 -12.96 14.74 -10.71
C THR A 112 -13.84 15.99 -10.74
N LYS A 113 -14.83 16.01 -11.63
CA LYS A 113 -15.82 17.09 -11.66
C LYS A 113 -16.68 17.13 -10.39
N GLU A 114 -16.87 16.00 -9.75
CA GLU A 114 -17.70 15.80 -8.56
C GLU A 114 -16.91 15.93 -7.24
N GLY A 115 -15.60 16.17 -7.32
CA GLY A 115 -14.72 16.28 -6.14
C GLY A 115 -13.45 15.43 -6.25
N ILE A 116 -13.05 14.83 -5.13
CA ILE A 116 -11.87 13.97 -5.05
C ILE A 116 -12.31 12.51 -4.98
N SER A 117 -11.78 11.67 -5.86
CA SER A 117 -11.99 10.22 -5.82
C SER A 117 -10.68 9.46 -5.59
N SER A 118 -10.75 8.30 -4.93
CA SER A 118 -9.60 7.43 -4.74
C SER A 118 -9.61 6.27 -5.75
N VAL A 119 -8.42 5.89 -6.23
CA VAL A 119 -8.23 4.76 -7.13
C VAL A 119 -7.08 3.92 -6.63
N LEU A 120 -7.29 2.62 -6.53
CA LEU A 120 -6.21 1.67 -6.25
C LEU A 120 -5.45 1.35 -7.52
N ILE A 121 -4.14 1.41 -7.44
CA ILE A 121 -3.23 1.08 -8.54
C ILE A 121 -2.29 -0.06 -8.12
N ALA A 122 -2.10 -0.98 -9.02
CA ALA A 122 -1.13 -2.08 -8.90
C ALA A 122 -0.75 -2.53 -10.32
N PRO A 123 0.17 -1.84 -11.00
CA PRO A 123 0.60 -2.24 -12.33
C PRO A 123 1.09 -3.68 -12.35
N ASP A 124 0.71 -4.45 -13.35
CA ASP A 124 1.14 -5.85 -13.53
C ASP A 124 2.64 -5.97 -13.81
N LYS A 125 3.29 -4.85 -14.13
CA LYS A 125 4.71 -4.79 -14.43
C LYS A 125 5.52 -4.45 -13.19
N ASN A 126 6.64 -5.15 -13.00
CA ASN A 126 7.66 -4.73 -12.07
C ASN A 126 8.37 -3.50 -12.63
N VAL A 127 8.35 -2.41 -11.87
CA VAL A 127 8.80 -1.10 -12.35
C VAL A 127 10.09 -0.62 -11.70
N PHE A 128 10.53 -1.28 -10.62
CA PHE A 128 11.71 -0.89 -9.86
C PHE A 128 12.68 -2.03 -9.63
N VAL A 129 13.93 -1.67 -9.40
CA VAL A 129 14.98 -2.55 -8.87
C VAL A 129 15.85 -1.75 -7.90
N ILE A 130 16.32 -2.38 -6.83
CA ILE A 130 17.36 -1.86 -5.95
C ILE A 130 18.63 -2.64 -6.26
N PRO A 131 19.56 -2.10 -7.05
CA PRO A 131 20.78 -2.82 -7.40
C PRO A 131 21.73 -2.86 -6.21
N ASN A 132 22.35 -4.01 -6.00
CA ASN A 132 23.47 -4.14 -5.09
C ASN A 132 24.74 -3.58 -5.74
N LEU A 133 25.70 -3.21 -4.94
CA LEU A 133 27.00 -2.81 -5.43
C LEU A 133 27.90 -4.03 -5.61
N PRO A 134 28.72 -4.06 -6.68
CA PRO A 134 29.79 -5.05 -6.80
C PRO A 134 30.73 -4.99 -5.60
N ILE A 135 31.30 -6.14 -5.21
CA ILE A 135 32.21 -6.25 -4.07
C ILE A 135 33.37 -5.23 -4.11
N HIS A 136 33.77 -4.80 -5.30
CA HIS A 136 34.82 -3.79 -5.48
C HIS A 136 34.47 -2.40 -4.93
N PHE A 137 33.18 -2.09 -4.85
CA PHE A 137 32.66 -0.82 -4.33
C PHE A 137 32.14 -0.95 -2.88
N ASN A 138 31.96 -2.18 -2.39
CA ASN A 138 31.54 -2.42 -1.00
C ASN A 138 32.20 -3.70 -0.47
N ARG A 139 33.47 -3.60 -0.07
CA ARG A 139 34.25 -4.75 0.41
C ARG A 139 33.79 -5.31 1.76
N GLU A 140 33.05 -4.50 2.52
CA GLU A 140 32.57 -4.87 3.84
C GLU A 140 31.19 -5.54 3.82
N ILE A 141 30.58 -5.71 2.64
CA ILE A 141 29.22 -6.22 2.51
C ILE A 141 29.01 -7.55 3.26
N ASN A 142 30.00 -8.43 3.23
CA ASN A 142 29.94 -9.74 3.86
C ASN A 142 30.41 -9.73 5.34
N GLN A 143 30.78 -8.57 5.88
CA GLN A 143 31.30 -8.41 7.24
C GLN A 143 30.29 -7.73 8.18
N GLY A 144 29.00 -7.74 7.85
CA GLY A 144 27.94 -7.12 8.65
C GLY A 144 27.68 -5.65 8.29
N TYR A 145 27.82 -5.29 7.03
CA TYR A 145 27.53 -3.93 6.53
C TYR A 145 26.12 -3.48 6.91
N LYS A 146 26.02 -2.32 7.55
CA LYS A 146 24.75 -1.71 7.94
C LYS A 146 24.22 -0.84 6.79
N HIS A 147 23.20 -1.32 6.11
CA HIS A 147 22.56 -0.59 5.02
C HIS A 147 21.92 0.71 5.48
N ASN A 148 22.20 1.80 4.76
CA ASN A 148 21.49 3.06 4.90
C ASN A 148 20.32 3.12 3.92
N VAL A 149 19.08 3.14 4.44
CA VAL A 149 17.85 3.11 3.62
C VAL A 149 17.83 4.25 2.60
N HIS A 150 18.29 5.43 2.98
CA HIS A 150 18.24 6.63 2.11
C HIS A 150 19.36 6.70 1.06
N VAL A 151 20.35 5.82 1.16
CA VAL A 151 21.50 5.78 0.23
C VAL A 151 21.50 4.49 -0.56
N ASP A 152 21.47 3.35 0.14
CA ASP A 152 21.69 2.03 -0.45
C ASP A 152 20.42 1.42 -1.05
N LEU A 153 19.25 1.75 -0.49
CA LEU A 153 17.98 1.11 -0.84
C LEU A 153 17.06 1.96 -1.73
N GLN A 154 17.58 2.97 -2.41
CA GLN A 154 16.78 3.78 -3.32
C GLN A 154 16.45 3.02 -4.61
N PRO A 155 15.15 2.69 -4.87
CA PRO A 155 14.77 1.98 -6.08
C PRO A 155 15.07 2.78 -7.34
N LEU A 156 15.62 2.13 -8.34
CA LEU A 156 15.81 2.66 -9.68
C LEU A 156 14.61 2.30 -10.56
N TYR A 157 14.16 3.29 -11.31
CA TYR A 157 13.21 3.15 -12.39
C TYR A 157 13.95 3.30 -13.72
N GLY A 158 13.77 2.34 -14.63
CA GLY A 158 14.43 2.33 -15.95
C GLY A 158 13.77 3.27 -16.95
N GLY A 159 13.60 4.53 -16.58
CA GLY A 159 13.00 5.57 -17.38
C GLY A 159 13.10 6.91 -16.67
N SER A 160 12.59 7.97 -17.30
CA SER A 160 12.55 9.31 -16.70
C SER A 160 11.49 9.45 -15.60
N GLU A 161 11.61 10.47 -14.76
CA GLU A 161 10.57 10.85 -13.81
C GLU A 161 9.21 11.07 -14.47
N ALA A 162 9.22 11.70 -15.66
CA ALA A 162 7.99 11.96 -16.43
C ALA A 162 7.30 10.67 -16.89
N GLU A 163 8.06 9.66 -17.28
CA GLU A 163 7.51 8.35 -17.67
C GLU A 163 6.93 7.60 -16.48
N LEU A 164 7.56 7.66 -15.31
CA LEU A 164 6.99 7.10 -14.09
C LEU A 164 5.67 7.79 -13.72
N MET A 165 5.62 9.12 -13.81
CA MET A 165 4.37 9.85 -13.56
C MET A 165 3.29 9.56 -14.60
N THR A 166 3.67 9.31 -15.85
CA THR A 166 2.75 8.89 -16.91
C THR A 166 2.17 7.52 -16.61
N LEU A 167 3.00 6.54 -16.25
CA LEU A 167 2.55 5.22 -15.83
C LEU A 167 1.51 5.31 -14.70
N LEU A 168 1.79 6.10 -13.66
CA LEU A 168 0.87 6.28 -12.53
C LEU A 168 -0.47 6.89 -12.95
N ARG A 169 -0.45 7.82 -13.91
CA ARG A 169 -1.67 8.46 -14.45
C ARG A 169 -2.49 7.49 -15.29
N GLU A 170 -1.84 6.71 -16.13
CA GLU A 170 -2.48 5.68 -16.96
C GLU A 170 -3.16 4.63 -16.08
N GLU A 171 -2.46 4.09 -15.09
CA GLU A 171 -2.99 3.13 -14.13
C GLU A 171 -4.17 3.69 -13.32
N ALA A 172 -4.12 4.97 -12.96
CA ALA A 172 -5.23 5.64 -12.27
C ALA A 172 -6.38 6.05 -13.20
N GLY A 173 -6.24 5.91 -14.52
CA GLY A 173 -7.22 6.36 -15.50
C GLY A 173 -7.47 7.87 -15.42
N CYS A 174 -6.41 8.69 -15.20
CA CYS A 174 -6.55 10.13 -15.09
C CYS A 174 -5.57 10.89 -16.00
N LYS A 175 -6.11 11.95 -16.65
CA LYS A 175 -5.32 12.87 -17.49
C LYS A 175 -4.83 14.12 -16.73
N GLY A 176 -5.24 14.30 -15.48
CA GLY A 176 -5.05 15.53 -14.69
C GLY A 176 -4.16 15.33 -13.44
N CYS A 177 -4.27 16.24 -12.47
CA CYS A 177 -3.49 16.26 -11.25
C CYS A 177 -3.66 15.00 -10.41
N LEU A 178 -2.53 14.35 -10.06
CA LEU A 178 -2.43 13.32 -9.07
C LEU A 178 -2.08 13.97 -7.73
N LEU A 179 -2.96 13.84 -6.74
CA LEU A 179 -2.60 14.08 -5.35
C LEU A 179 -2.08 12.77 -4.77
N TYR A 180 -0.79 12.73 -4.51
CA TYR A 180 -0.14 11.57 -3.93
C TYR A 180 -0.41 11.54 -2.43
N THR A 181 -1.09 10.53 -1.94
CA THR A 181 -1.13 10.26 -0.51
C THR A 181 -0.53 8.90 -0.27
N SER A 182 0.67 8.88 0.30
CA SER A 182 1.14 7.73 1.04
C SER A 182 0.51 7.82 2.42
N PRO A 183 -0.44 6.96 2.81
CA PRO A 183 -0.99 7.01 4.14
C PRO A 183 0.09 6.64 5.14
N SER A 184 0.30 7.50 6.09
CA SER A 184 0.98 7.13 7.31
C SER A 184 -0.02 6.41 8.22
N PRO A 185 0.30 5.28 8.84
CA PRO A 185 -0.55 4.70 9.88
C PRO A 185 -0.64 5.56 11.14
N ARG A 186 0.11 6.67 11.21
CA ARG A 186 0.03 7.67 12.27
C ARG A 186 -1.02 8.75 12.02
N ASP A 187 -1.65 8.75 10.84
CA ASP A 187 -2.70 9.70 10.48
C ASP A 187 -4.11 9.12 10.72
N ALA A 188 -4.19 8.04 11.47
CA ALA A 188 -5.42 7.43 11.96
C ALA A 188 -5.68 7.78 13.41
#